data_75559b92472adb4d3a8cb617b4aa9141
#
_entry.id   75559b92472adb4d3a8cb617b4aa9141
#
_cell.length_a   1.000
_cell.length_b   1.000
_cell.length_c   1.000
_cell.angle_alpha   90.00
_cell.angle_beta   90.00
_cell.angle_gamma   90.00
#
_symmetry.space_group_name_H-M   'P 1'
#
loop_
_entity.id
_entity.type
_entity.pdbx_description
1 polymer ?
#
loop_
_entity_poly.entity_id
_entity_poly.type
_entity_poly.pdbx_seq_one_letter_code
_entity_poly.pdbx_strand_id
1 'polypeptide(L)'
;MTRYITIIIILFIISVKAEDFNSCGYIHKNTNLYELFANCASYKDGNLQISKEHIKNLYFDKFDTASFFTSGQYFYVKPDGRFLPVLFYDNGADYFEEGLTRSLKSGKIEYYNTDLKLVLSPGYDWSWPFHEGKALVCNGCVLTSLEDGHKALKGGLWGYINKEGKEIIPVKYKASDLPKK
;
A
#
# COMPACT_ATOMS: atom_id res chain seq x y z
N MET A 1 -67.58 -19.95 -21.29
CA MET A 1 -66.87 -19.02 -20.34
C MET A 1 -65.39 -19.26 -20.45
N THR A 2 -64.66 -18.45 -21.23
CA THR A 2 -63.23 -18.63 -21.50
C THR A 2 -62.48 -17.70 -20.50
N ARG A 3 -61.73 -18.28 -19.56
CA ARG A 3 -60.90 -17.53 -18.60
C ARG A 3 -59.54 -17.21 -19.26
N TYR A 4 -59.27 -15.95 -19.45
CA TYR A 4 -57.96 -15.48 -19.85
C TYR A 4 -57.05 -15.38 -18.60
N ILE A 5 -55.95 -16.15 -18.59
CA ILE A 5 -54.91 -16.05 -17.57
C ILE A 5 -53.92 -14.98 -18.04
N THR A 6 -53.93 -13.83 -17.40
CA THR A 6 -52.94 -12.77 -17.64
C THR A 6 -51.65 -13.12 -16.89
N ILE A 7 -50.61 -13.49 -17.64
CA ILE A 7 -49.28 -13.71 -17.08
C ILE A 7 -48.59 -12.34 -16.94
N ILE A 8 -48.39 -11.87 -15.70
CA ILE A 8 -47.63 -10.68 -15.42
C ILE A 8 -46.14 -11.10 -15.36
N ILE A 9 -45.36 -10.74 -16.40
CA ILE A 9 -43.91 -10.92 -16.43
C ILE A 9 -43.32 -9.73 -15.63
N ILE A 10 -42.85 -10.00 -14.41
CA ILE A 10 -42.10 -9.04 -13.62
C ILE A 10 -40.65 -9.05 -14.16
N LEU A 11 -40.31 -8.05 -14.95
CA LEU A 11 -38.93 -7.78 -15.35
C LEU A 11 -38.16 -7.24 -14.14
N PHE A 12 -37.33 -8.09 -13.52
CA PHE A 12 -36.32 -7.63 -12.58
C PHE A 12 -35.23 -6.86 -13.36
N ILE A 13 -35.30 -5.55 -13.33
CA ILE A 13 -34.19 -4.70 -13.81
C ILE A 13 -33.10 -4.79 -12.77
N ILE A 14 -32.11 -5.66 -12.99
CA ILE A 14 -30.86 -5.65 -12.24
C ILE A 14 -30.12 -4.38 -12.65
N SER A 15 -30.21 -3.35 -11.83
CA SER A 15 -29.37 -2.14 -11.98
C SER A 15 -27.94 -2.53 -11.70
N VAL A 16 -27.16 -2.83 -12.73
CA VAL A 16 -25.71 -2.94 -12.62
C VAL A 16 -25.20 -1.52 -12.38
N LYS A 17 -24.84 -1.19 -11.14
CA LYS A 17 -24.12 0.06 -10.86
C LYS A 17 -22.83 0.01 -11.66
N ALA A 18 -22.64 0.97 -12.56
CA ALA A 18 -21.36 1.21 -13.18
C ALA A 18 -20.35 1.49 -12.05
N GLU A 19 -19.27 0.72 -12.02
CA GLU A 19 -18.18 0.98 -11.08
C GLU A 19 -17.48 2.25 -11.53
N ASP A 20 -17.47 3.28 -10.66
CA ASP A 20 -16.71 4.52 -10.91
C ASP A 20 -15.23 4.24 -10.73
N PHE A 21 -14.55 3.88 -11.80
CA PHE A 21 -13.11 3.70 -11.80
C PHE A 21 -12.38 5.05 -11.90
N ASN A 22 -11.35 5.20 -11.06
CA ASN A 22 -10.41 6.31 -11.06
C ASN A 22 -9.25 6.04 -12.05
N SER A 23 -8.44 7.07 -12.25
CA SER A 23 -7.17 6.92 -12.96
C SER A 23 -6.19 6.06 -12.12
N CYS A 24 -5.31 5.34 -12.81
CA CYS A 24 -4.23 4.59 -12.19
C CYS A 24 -2.91 4.77 -12.93
N GLY A 25 -1.83 4.38 -12.27
CA GLY A 25 -0.49 4.36 -12.83
C GLY A 25 0.22 3.05 -12.49
N TYR A 26 0.91 2.50 -13.48
CA TYR A 26 1.71 1.27 -13.31
C TYR A 26 2.73 1.11 -14.45
N ILE A 27 3.70 0.22 -14.26
CA ILE A 27 4.63 -0.17 -15.34
C ILE A 27 3.90 -1.13 -16.27
N HIS A 28 3.75 -0.74 -17.55
CA HIS A 28 3.10 -1.56 -18.56
C HIS A 28 4.05 -2.64 -19.09
N LYS A 29 3.62 -3.90 -19.11
CA LYS A 29 4.47 -5.07 -19.41
C LYS A 29 5.11 -5.06 -20.80
N ASN A 30 4.48 -4.43 -21.81
CA ASN A 30 4.98 -4.43 -23.18
C ASN A 30 5.98 -3.29 -23.43
N THR A 31 5.80 -2.14 -22.77
CA THR A 31 6.64 -0.95 -22.96
C THR A 31 7.74 -0.87 -21.90
N ASN A 32 7.54 -1.53 -20.74
CA ASN A 32 8.36 -1.43 -19.54
C ASN A 32 8.51 0.02 -19.04
N LEU A 33 7.53 0.87 -19.33
CA LEU A 33 7.45 2.25 -18.89
C LEU A 33 6.31 2.43 -17.89
N TYR A 34 6.48 3.38 -16.97
CA TYR A 34 5.39 3.83 -16.10
C TYR A 34 4.41 4.67 -16.92
N GLU A 35 3.16 4.28 -16.96
CA GLU A 35 2.10 4.90 -17.72
C GLU A 35 0.88 5.19 -16.85
N LEU A 36 0.15 6.25 -17.20
CA LEU A 36 -1.10 6.64 -16.54
C LEU A 36 -2.29 6.30 -17.43
N PHE A 37 -3.33 5.73 -16.84
CA PHE A 37 -4.55 5.30 -17.50
C PHE A 37 -5.78 5.89 -16.82
N ALA A 38 -6.81 6.22 -17.61
CA ALA A 38 -8.11 6.60 -17.09
C ALA A 38 -8.98 5.36 -16.84
N ASN A 39 -9.92 5.47 -15.90
CA ASN A 39 -10.97 4.48 -15.66
C ASN A 39 -10.47 3.03 -15.43
N CYS A 40 -9.38 2.86 -14.70
CA CYS A 40 -8.72 1.56 -14.58
C CYS A 40 -8.88 0.89 -13.23
N ALA A 41 -9.11 1.62 -12.14
CA ALA A 41 -9.23 1.03 -10.82
C ALA A 41 -10.09 1.86 -9.87
N SER A 42 -10.62 1.24 -8.83
CA SER A 42 -11.22 1.91 -7.67
C SER A 42 -10.61 1.38 -6.38
N TYR A 43 -10.44 2.27 -5.40
CA TYR A 43 -10.08 1.89 -4.05
C TYR A 43 -11.05 2.53 -3.07
N LYS A 44 -11.88 1.69 -2.44
CA LYS A 44 -12.92 2.14 -1.53
C LYS A 44 -13.08 1.15 -0.37
N ASP A 45 -13.21 1.68 0.83
CA ASP A 45 -13.45 0.89 2.06
C ASP A 45 -12.44 -0.25 2.27
N GLY A 46 -11.16 0.02 1.90
CA GLY A 46 -10.08 -0.96 2.04
C GLY A 46 -10.04 -2.02 0.93
N ASN A 47 -10.89 -1.91 -0.09
CA ASN A 47 -10.96 -2.86 -1.20
C ASN A 47 -10.45 -2.21 -2.50
N LEU A 48 -9.48 -2.85 -3.14
CA LEU A 48 -8.93 -2.45 -4.44
C LEU A 48 -9.55 -3.31 -5.53
N GLN A 49 -10.15 -2.65 -6.51
CA GLN A 49 -10.64 -3.29 -7.72
C GLN A 49 -9.88 -2.72 -8.92
N ILE A 50 -9.27 -3.59 -9.71
CA ILE A 50 -8.57 -3.22 -10.95
C ILE A 50 -9.31 -3.88 -12.08
N SER A 51 -9.55 -3.15 -13.18
CA SER A 51 -10.23 -3.72 -14.35
C SER A 51 -9.42 -4.89 -14.94
N LYS A 52 -10.12 -5.90 -15.48
CA LYS A 52 -9.47 -7.11 -16.01
C LYS A 52 -8.49 -6.82 -17.14
N GLU A 53 -8.73 -5.74 -17.89
CA GLU A 53 -7.84 -5.29 -18.96
C GLU A 53 -6.50 -4.80 -18.38
N HIS A 54 -6.55 -3.96 -17.35
CA HIS A 54 -5.37 -3.39 -16.74
C HIS A 54 -4.54 -4.39 -15.95
N ILE A 55 -5.16 -5.34 -15.20
CA ILE A 55 -4.43 -6.43 -14.54
C ILE A 55 -3.57 -7.22 -15.54
N LYS A 56 -4.07 -7.53 -16.72
CA LYS A 56 -3.34 -8.26 -17.76
C LYS A 56 -2.13 -7.51 -18.30
N ASN A 57 -2.09 -6.19 -18.15
CA ASN A 57 -1.07 -5.32 -18.68
C ASN A 57 -0.03 -4.90 -17.64
N LEU A 58 -0.18 -5.30 -16.37
CA LEU A 58 0.81 -5.05 -15.32
C LEU A 58 2.12 -5.78 -15.63
N TYR A 59 3.24 -5.08 -15.40
CA TYR A 59 4.54 -5.71 -15.32
C TYR A 59 4.73 -6.28 -13.92
N PHE A 60 4.86 -7.60 -13.82
CA PHE A 60 5.19 -8.30 -12.58
C PHE A 60 6.69 -8.57 -12.54
N ASP A 61 7.31 -8.26 -11.41
CA ASP A 61 8.73 -8.50 -11.17
C ASP A 61 9.04 -9.98 -10.91
N LYS A 62 10.30 -10.29 -10.56
CA LYS A 62 10.76 -11.65 -10.22
C LYS A 62 10.07 -12.27 -8.99
N PHE A 63 9.33 -11.51 -8.22
CA PHE A 63 8.55 -11.95 -7.07
C PHE A 63 7.05 -12.00 -7.37
N ASP A 64 6.65 -11.93 -8.65
CA ASP A 64 5.25 -11.78 -9.07
C ASP A 64 4.56 -10.58 -8.40
N THR A 65 5.25 -9.46 -8.31
CA THR A 65 4.73 -8.25 -7.67
C THR A 65 4.77 -7.07 -8.64
N ALA A 66 3.63 -6.37 -8.79
CA ALA A 66 3.52 -5.16 -9.57
C ALA A 66 3.26 -3.95 -8.66
N SER A 67 3.98 -2.85 -8.88
CA SER A 67 3.65 -1.56 -8.26
C SER A 67 2.48 -0.93 -9.02
N PHE A 68 1.49 -0.45 -8.28
CA PHE A 68 0.25 0.09 -8.79
C PHE A 68 -0.17 1.34 -8.00
N PHE A 69 -0.58 2.39 -8.68
CA PHE A 69 -1.03 3.63 -8.06
C PHE A 69 -2.46 3.95 -8.46
N THR A 70 -3.33 4.23 -7.51
CA THR A 70 -4.67 4.77 -7.75
C THR A 70 -5.18 5.48 -6.49
N SER A 71 -6.12 6.42 -6.64
CA SER A 71 -6.78 7.11 -5.52
C SER A 71 -5.79 7.73 -4.51
N GLY A 72 -4.63 8.22 -4.98
CA GLY A 72 -3.60 8.83 -4.12
C GLY A 72 -2.77 7.84 -3.29
N GLN A 73 -2.88 6.53 -3.53
CA GLN A 73 -2.24 5.47 -2.77
C GLN A 73 -1.45 4.53 -3.66
N TYR A 74 -0.25 4.13 -3.22
CA TYR A 74 0.50 3.03 -3.84
C TYR A 74 0.11 1.68 -3.26
N PHE A 75 0.13 0.69 -4.13
CA PHE A 75 -0.14 -0.71 -3.81
C PHE A 75 0.93 -1.60 -4.44
N TYR A 76 1.20 -2.71 -3.78
CA TYR A 76 1.72 -3.90 -4.44
C TYR A 76 0.57 -4.84 -4.77
N VAL A 77 0.57 -5.37 -5.98
CA VAL A 77 -0.48 -6.25 -6.51
C VAL A 77 0.14 -7.56 -6.98
N LYS A 78 -0.54 -8.68 -6.71
CA LYS A 78 -0.18 -10.03 -7.18
C LYS A 78 -1.03 -10.43 -8.38
N PRO A 79 -0.58 -11.39 -9.23
CA PRO A 79 -1.37 -11.90 -10.34
C PRO A 79 -2.72 -12.49 -9.95
N ASP A 80 -2.85 -13.01 -8.73
CA ASP A 80 -4.09 -13.57 -8.18
C ASP A 80 -5.06 -12.52 -7.62
N GLY A 81 -4.71 -11.23 -7.73
CA GLY A 81 -5.53 -10.11 -7.27
C GLY A 81 -5.31 -9.71 -5.82
N ARG A 82 -4.49 -10.42 -5.04
CA ARG A 82 -4.08 -9.95 -3.72
C ARG A 82 -3.34 -8.64 -3.85
N PHE A 83 -3.54 -7.76 -2.89
CA PHE A 83 -2.89 -6.44 -2.87
C PHE A 83 -2.50 -6.03 -1.45
N LEU A 84 -1.57 -5.09 -1.37
CA LEU A 84 -1.12 -4.46 -0.13
C LEU A 84 -0.97 -2.96 -0.37
N PRO A 85 -1.69 -2.09 0.36
CA PRO A 85 -1.37 -0.67 0.42
C PRO A 85 0.03 -0.50 1.01
N VAL A 86 0.90 0.26 0.38
CA VAL A 86 2.26 0.49 0.85
C VAL A 86 2.54 1.99 1.01
N LEU A 87 3.56 2.34 1.78
CA LEU A 87 3.95 3.73 1.93
C LEU A 87 4.38 4.32 0.59
N PHE A 88 4.15 5.63 0.44
CA PHE A 88 4.84 6.42 -0.56
C PHE A 88 6.26 6.73 -0.04
N TYR A 89 7.27 6.32 -0.78
CA TYR A 89 8.66 6.53 -0.41
C TYR A 89 9.50 6.80 -1.67
N ASP A 90 10.33 7.84 -1.63
CA ASP A 90 11.26 8.20 -2.70
C ASP A 90 10.64 8.15 -4.13
N ASN A 91 9.53 8.89 -4.32
CA ASN A 91 8.79 9.01 -5.59
C ASN A 91 8.03 7.77 -6.08
N GLY A 92 7.81 6.76 -5.23
CA GLY A 92 7.10 5.54 -5.62
C GLY A 92 6.53 4.74 -4.47
N ALA A 93 6.24 3.48 -4.75
CA ALA A 93 5.91 2.49 -3.73
C ALA A 93 7.14 2.19 -2.87
N ASP A 94 6.93 1.99 -1.57
CA ASP A 94 8.01 1.63 -0.64
C ASP A 94 8.77 0.38 -1.11
N TYR A 95 10.09 0.47 -1.16
CA TYR A 95 10.93 -0.62 -1.69
C TYR A 95 10.92 -1.86 -0.78
N PHE A 96 11.24 -3.02 -1.37
CA PHE A 96 11.57 -4.21 -0.59
C PHE A 96 13.05 -4.15 -0.16
N GLU A 97 13.30 -3.56 1.00
CA GLU A 97 14.63 -3.56 1.62
C GLU A 97 14.80 -4.79 2.49
N GLU A 98 15.85 -5.56 2.22
CA GLU A 98 16.10 -6.86 2.86
C GLU A 98 14.90 -7.82 2.84
N GLY A 99 14.09 -7.74 1.77
CA GLY A 99 12.92 -8.58 1.54
C GLY A 99 11.63 -8.11 2.23
N LEU A 100 11.63 -6.91 2.82
CA LEU A 100 10.51 -6.34 3.55
C LEU A 100 10.11 -4.97 3.00
N THR A 101 8.82 -4.73 2.83
CA THR A 101 8.20 -3.43 2.53
C THR A 101 7.30 -2.99 3.68
N ARG A 102 6.97 -1.71 3.75
CA ARG A 102 6.19 -1.14 4.85
C ARG A 102 4.79 -0.75 4.40
N SER A 103 3.84 -0.98 5.29
CA SER A 103 2.47 -0.50 5.19
C SER A 103 2.08 0.24 6.46
N LEU A 104 1.15 1.19 6.35
CA LEU A 104 0.58 1.89 7.49
C LEU A 104 -0.81 1.31 7.76
N LYS A 105 -1.00 0.69 8.93
CA LYS A 105 -2.28 0.15 9.36
C LYS A 105 -2.66 0.69 10.72
N SER A 106 -3.85 1.29 10.82
CA SER A 106 -4.34 1.89 12.07
C SER A 106 -3.34 2.87 12.72
N GLY A 107 -2.60 3.63 11.90
CA GLY A 107 -1.59 4.60 12.36
C GLY A 107 -0.27 3.98 12.81
N LYS A 108 -0.05 2.68 12.59
CA LYS A 108 1.19 1.98 12.96
C LYS A 108 1.83 1.32 11.73
N ILE A 109 3.16 1.29 11.72
CA ILE A 109 3.92 0.64 10.65
C ILE A 109 3.92 -0.88 10.85
N GLU A 110 3.63 -1.58 9.75
CA GLU A 110 3.75 -3.02 9.62
C GLU A 110 4.70 -3.36 8.47
N TYR A 111 5.41 -4.47 8.59
CA TYR A 111 6.34 -4.97 7.56
C TYR A 111 5.79 -6.23 6.92
N TYR A 112 5.87 -6.28 5.61
CA TYR A 112 5.37 -7.37 4.78
C TYR A 112 6.47 -7.90 3.88
N ASN A 113 6.48 -9.21 3.63
CA ASN A 113 7.43 -9.84 2.71
C ASN A 113 6.98 -9.70 1.25
N THR A 114 7.80 -10.24 0.34
CA THR A 114 7.52 -10.24 -1.11
C THR A 114 6.26 -11.03 -1.50
N ASP A 115 5.74 -11.92 -0.64
CA ASP A 115 4.44 -12.59 -0.82
C ASP A 115 3.24 -11.75 -0.33
N LEU A 116 3.49 -10.51 0.10
CA LEU A 116 2.52 -9.60 0.74
C LEU A 116 1.93 -10.19 2.03
N LYS A 117 2.69 -11.02 2.74
CA LYS A 117 2.33 -11.57 4.06
C LYS A 117 2.94 -10.72 5.15
N LEU A 118 2.16 -10.45 6.20
CA LEU A 118 2.64 -9.77 7.40
C LEU A 118 3.76 -10.57 8.04
N VAL A 119 4.90 -9.91 8.28
CA VAL A 119 6.06 -10.48 8.97
C VAL A 119 6.22 -9.89 10.36
N LEU A 120 6.02 -8.58 10.49
CA LEU A 120 6.26 -7.87 11.74
C LEU A 120 5.28 -6.70 11.91
N SER A 121 4.65 -6.62 13.09
CA SER A 121 3.81 -5.49 13.52
C SER A 121 4.35 -4.95 14.84
N PRO A 122 5.41 -4.10 14.82
CA PRO A 122 6.15 -3.73 16.01
C PRO A 122 5.46 -2.63 16.84
N GLY A 123 4.37 -2.03 16.32
CA GLY A 123 3.54 -1.07 17.05
C GLY A 123 4.07 0.37 17.09
N TYR A 124 5.03 0.74 16.26
CA TYR A 124 5.59 2.10 16.17
C TYR A 124 4.80 3.00 15.23
N ASP A 125 4.78 4.30 15.52
CA ASP A 125 4.10 5.31 14.69
C ASP A 125 4.83 5.52 13.36
N TRP A 126 6.15 5.35 13.38
CA TRP A 126 6.98 5.37 12.19
C TRP A 126 8.15 4.42 12.30
N SER A 127 8.60 3.93 11.15
CA SER A 127 9.79 3.12 11.02
C SER A 127 10.45 3.34 9.67
N TRP A 128 11.78 3.29 9.62
CA TRP A 128 12.55 3.23 8.38
C TRP A 128 12.60 1.80 7.84
N PRO A 129 12.96 1.62 6.55
CA PRO A 129 13.30 0.30 6.02
C PRO A 129 14.40 -0.38 6.86
N PHE A 130 14.43 -1.70 6.84
CA PHE A 130 15.54 -2.43 7.43
C PHE A 130 16.82 -2.21 6.63
N HIS A 131 17.92 -1.95 7.33
CA HIS A 131 19.26 -1.85 6.77
C HIS A 131 20.25 -2.51 7.73
N GLU A 132 21.07 -3.44 7.23
CA GLU A 132 21.98 -4.27 8.05
C GLU A 132 21.25 -4.94 9.23
N GLY A 133 20.05 -5.49 8.98
CA GLY A 133 19.25 -6.22 9.97
C GLY A 133 18.57 -5.38 11.03
N LYS A 134 18.57 -4.04 10.93
CA LYS A 134 17.99 -3.12 11.91
C LYS A 134 17.18 -2.03 11.24
N ALA A 135 16.12 -1.55 11.92
CA ALA A 135 15.30 -0.43 11.51
C ALA A 135 15.23 0.64 12.59
N LEU A 136 15.38 1.90 12.19
CA LEU A 136 15.12 3.04 13.05
C LEU A 136 13.61 3.18 13.22
N VAL A 137 13.13 3.25 14.46
CA VAL A 137 11.70 3.33 14.80
C VAL A 137 11.42 4.52 15.70
N CYS A 138 10.17 4.96 15.69
CA CYS A 138 9.73 6.10 16.47
C CYS A 138 8.33 5.90 17.06
N ASN A 139 8.17 6.34 18.32
CA ASN A 139 6.88 6.53 18.98
C ASN A 139 6.64 8.01 19.28
N GLY A 140 5.43 8.51 19.02
CA GLY A 140 5.02 9.90 19.26
C GLY A 140 5.61 10.90 18.25
N CYS A 141 6.21 10.44 17.16
CA CYS A 141 6.63 11.33 16.06
C CYS A 141 5.46 11.64 15.13
N VAL A 142 5.49 12.83 14.55
CA VAL A 142 4.45 13.32 13.65
C VAL A 142 5.07 13.71 12.32
N LEU A 143 4.47 13.24 11.23
CA LEU A 143 4.85 13.65 9.88
C LEU A 143 4.29 15.06 9.62
N THR A 144 5.17 16.02 9.41
CA THR A 144 4.82 17.42 9.16
C THR A 144 5.26 17.86 7.77
N SER A 145 4.44 18.67 7.10
CA SER A 145 4.86 19.31 5.84
C SER A 145 5.80 20.48 6.16
N LEU A 146 6.85 20.60 5.37
CA LEU A 146 7.77 21.74 5.37
C LEU A 146 7.31 22.78 4.34
N GLU A 147 7.87 24.01 4.42
CA GLU A 147 7.52 25.11 3.51
C GLU A 147 7.85 24.80 2.05
N ASP A 148 8.86 23.99 1.80
CA ASP A 148 9.30 23.54 0.47
C ASP A 148 8.45 22.38 -0.10
N GLY A 149 7.39 21.94 0.62
CA GLY A 149 6.50 20.84 0.24
C GLY A 149 7.00 19.46 0.63
N HIS A 150 8.23 19.33 1.15
CA HIS A 150 8.72 18.07 1.70
C HIS A 150 8.04 17.71 3.02
N LYS A 151 8.12 16.44 3.40
CA LYS A 151 7.63 15.96 4.70
C LYS A 151 8.80 15.60 5.60
N ALA A 152 8.74 16.02 6.86
CA ALA A 152 9.71 15.67 7.89
C ALA A 152 9.01 15.08 9.11
N LEU A 153 9.67 14.12 9.75
CA LEU A 153 9.24 13.59 11.04
C LEU A 153 9.77 14.49 12.16
N LYS A 154 8.88 14.94 13.03
CA LYS A 154 9.22 15.76 14.18
C LYS A 154 8.78 15.12 15.49
N GLY A 155 9.54 15.39 16.54
CA GLY A 155 9.25 14.91 17.90
C GLY A 155 9.50 13.43 18.07
N GLY A 156 8.77 12.85 19.04
CA GLY A 156 8.81 11.43 19.36
C GLY A 156 10.08 10.94 20.06
N LEU A 157 10.02 9.68 20.43
CA LEU A 157 11.15 8.94 20.99
C LEU A 157 11.61 7.89 19.98
N TRP A 158 12.91 7.77 19.83
CA TRP A 158 13.58 7.03 18.78
C TRP A 158 14.45 5.92 19.35
N GLY A 159 14.59 4.85 18.59
CA GLY A 159 15.45 3.71 18.89
C GLY A 159 15.60 2.82 17.67
N TYR A 160 16.18 1.64 17.86
CA TYR A 160 16.34 0.66 16.78
C TYR A 160 15.79 -0.69 17.19
N ILE A 161 15.18 -1.37 16.23
CA ILE A 161 14.73 -2.77 16.36
C ILE A 161 15.46 -3.67 15.38
N ASN A 162 15.54 -4.98 15.70
CA ASN A 162 15.94 -6.02 14.76
C ASN A 162 14.72 -6.61 14.00
N LYS A 163 14.96 -7.56 13.11
CA LYS A 163 13.90 -8.19 12.29
C LYS A 163 12.88 -9.01 13.09
N GLU A 164 13.20 -9.38 14.31
CA GLU A 164 12.27 -10.01 15.26
C GLU A 164 11.43 -9.00 16.05
N GLY A 165 11.62 -7.68 15.79
CA GLY A 165 10.93 -6.60 16.48
C GLY A 165 11.49 -6.28 17.86
N LYS A 166 12.61 -6.87 18.26
CA LYS A 166 13.26 -6.62 19.55
C LYS A 166 14.07 -5.32 19.48
N GLU A 167 13.90 -4.46 20.50
CA GLU A 167 14.72 -3.27 20.64
C GLU A 167 16.20 -3.63 20.85
N ILE A 168 17.07 -3.16 19.96
CA ILE A 168 18.54 -3.24 20.08
C ILE A 168 19.12 -1.94 20.59
N ILE A 169 18.43 -0.82 20.36
CA ILE A 169 18.60 0.44 21.06
C ILE A 169 17.21 0.85 21.55
N PRO A 170 17.03 1.05 22.87
CA PRO A 170 15.72 1.36 23.44
C PRO A 170 15.08 2.60 22.82
N VAL A 171 13.75 2.55 22.59
CA VAL A 171 12.98 3.67 22.01
C VAL A 171 12.68 4.71 23.10
N LYS A 172 13.71 5.47 23.49
CA LYS A 172 13.65 6.48 24.56
C LYS A 172 14.44 7.75 24.27
N TYR A 173 15.13 7.83 23.14
CA TYR A 173 16.00 8.94 22.81
C TYR A 173 15.27 9.99 21.97
N LYS A 174 15.57 11.28 22.18
CA LYS A 174 15.25 12.29 21.17
C LYS A 174 16.10 12.02 19.92
N ALA A 175 15.65 12.47 18.77
CA ALA A 175 16.39 12.25 17.52
C ALA A 175 17.84 12.78 17.58
N SER A 176 18.07 13.93 18.28
CA SER A 176 19.41 14.52 18.50
C SER A 176 20.33 13.66 19.36
N ASP A 177 19.76 12.85 20.26
CA ASP A 177 20.49 12.15 21.32
C ASP A 177 20.65 10.63 21.00
N LEU A 178 20.15 10.23 19.80
CA LEU A 178 20.25 8.84 19.36
C LEU A 178 21.72 8.42 19.23
N PRO A 179 22.15 7.31 19.84
CA PRO A 179 23.52 6.83 19.73
C PRO A 179 23.95 6.66 18.27
N LYS A 180 25.03 7.34 17.86
CA LYS A 180 25.64 7.11 16.55
C LYS A 180 26.29 5.73 16.57
N LYS A 181 26.03 4.93 15.55
CA LYS A 181 26.72 3.65 15.31
C LYS A 181 27.92 3.84 14.46
#